data_36c82b4c7e723d2900b87f283bc4078f
#
_entry.id   36c82b4c7e723d2900b87f283bc4078f
#
_cell.length_a   1.000
_cell.length_b   1.000
_cell.length_c   1.000
_cell.angle_alpha   90.00
_cell.angle_beta   90.00
_cell.angle_gamma   90.00
#
_symmetry.space_group_name_H-M   'P 1'
#
loop_
_entity.id
_entity.type
_entity.pdbx_description
1 polymer ?
#
loop_
_entity_poly.entity_id
_entity_poly.type
_entity_poly.pdbx_seq_one_letter_code
_entity_poly.pdbx_strand_id
1 'polypeptide(L)'
;MISLYGPGFVGGRFAKMYEDIVEIQDRDERIPKTKEILYFISTTHNYHVHDDITRDVETNLKVLCETLDYCRSKDIVFNFISSWFVYGKDGYMPAKEDSKLNPTGFYSITKRAAEDLIKSFAETTGMKYRILRLCNVLGHDPTASKKKNAITWMIQELKADRDINLYDNGSHSRDIMHVDDVCRAIRLVLEKGEFNETYNIGSGKPTTISEIIHLANHYIKSKGKIGNIEPPAFHTAVQTQGFWMDTRKLRELGFEQHLDLEYIVKDLCL
;
A
#
# COMPACT_ATOMS: atom_id res chain seq x y z
N MET A 1 -15.33 14.21 -10.50
CA MET A 1 -15.08 14.49 -9.05
C MET A 1 -15.08 13.18 -8.29
N ILE A 2 -14.13 13.00 -7.36
CA ILE A 2 -13.89 11.78 -6.59
C ILE A 2 -13.94 12.13 -5.10
N SER A 3 -14.78 11.43 -4.32
CA SER A 3 -14.77 11.52 -2.85
C SER A 3 -13.62 10.67 -2.31
N LEU A 4 -12.57 11.31 -1.78
CA LEU A 4 -11.41 10.63 -1.23
C LEU A 4 -11.53 10.48 0.29
N TYR A 5 -11.51 9.24 0.75
CA TYR A 5 -11.53 8.87 2.16
C TYR A 5 -10.14 8.45 2.64
N GLY A 6 -9.66 9.00 3.74
CA GLY A 6 -8.39 8.65 4.37
C GLY A 6 -7.17 9.28 3.69
N PRO A 7 -7.00 10.62 3.78
CA PRO A 7 -5.88 11.33 3.17
C PRO A 7 -4.57 11.15 3.97
N GLY A 8 -4.12 9.90 4.07
CA GLY A 8 -2.81 9.54 4.63
C GLY A 8 -1.67 9.78 3.63
N PHE A 9 -0.56 9.05 3.75
CA PHE A 9 0.62 9.23 2.90
C PHE A 9 0.29 9.18 1.40
N VAL A 10 -0.30 8.09 0.91
CA VAL A 10 -0.65 7.95 -0.52
C VAL A 10 -1.88 8.79 -0.88
N GLY A 11 -2.94 8.72 -0.07
CA GLY A 11 -4.19 9.45 -0.35
C GLY A 11 -4.01 10.96 -0.34
N GLY A 12 -3.21 11.50 0.59
CA GLY A 12 -2.88 12.92 0.64
C GLY A 12 -2.03 13.37 -0.55
N ARG A 13 -1.08 12.51 -0.99
CA ARG A 13 -0.30 12.79 -2.21
C ARG A 13 -1.17 12.78 -3.46
N PHE A 14 -2.09 11.80 -3.57
CA PHE A 14 -3.05 11.73 -4.66
C PHE A 14 -3.93 12.98 -4.71
N ALA A 15 -4.49 13.38 -3.57
CA ALA A 15 -5.32 14.60 -3.50
C ALA A 15 -4.55 15.86 -3.92
N LYS A 16 -3.26 15.97 -3.55
CA LYS A 16 -2.42 17.10 -3.95
C LYS A 16 -2.09 17.10 -5.45
N MET A 17 -1.89 15.91 -6.06
CA MET A 17 -1.59 15.81 -7.50
C MET A 17 -2.81 16.05 -8.38
N TYR A 18 -4.01 15.81 -7.88
CA TYR A 18 -5.28 15.84 -8.61
C TYR A 18 -6.34 16.67 -7.89
N GLU A 19 -5.95 17.84 -7.35
CA GLU A 19 -6.81 18.70 -6.54
C GLU A 19 -8.06 19.20 -7.27
N ASP A 20 -7.98 19.29 -8.59
CA ASP A 20 -9.09 19.71 -9.47
C ASP A 20 -10.23 18.69 -9.56
N ILE A 21 -9.96 17.41 -9.24
CA ILE A 21 -10.95 16.31 -9.35
C ILE A 21 -11.22 15.60 -8.04
N VAL A 22 -10.52 15.93 -6.96
CA VAL A 22 -10.62 15.26 -5.66
C VAL A 22 -11.29 16.14 -4.62
N GLU A 23 -12.28 15.57 -3.94
CA GLU A 23 -12.89 16.16 -2.73
C GLU A 23 -12.56 15.27 -1.53
N ILE A 24 -11.72 15.77 -0.62
CA ILE A 24 -11.34 15.05 0.60
C ILE A 24 -12.54 15.01 1.54
N GLN A 25 -12.88 13.83 2.03
CA GLN A 25 -13.92 13.62 3.01
C GLN A 25 -13.34 13.67 4.43
N ASP A 26 -14.07 14.23 5.36
CA ASP A 26 -13.70 14.21 6.77
C ASP A 26 -13.62 12.78 7.30
N ARG A 27 -12.82 12.59 8.34
CA ARG A 27 -12.53 11.25 8.89
C ARG A 27 -13.79 10.51 9.33
N ASP A 28 -14.76 11.21 9.87
CA ASP A 28 -16.00 10.63 10.42
C ASP A 28 -17.18 10.72 9.45
N GLU A 29 -16.96 11.32 8.26
CA GLU A 29 -17.96 11.34 7.20
C GLU A 29 -18.06 9.95 6.54
N ARG A 30 -19.30 9.52 6.29
CA ARG A 30 -19.60 8.24 5.62
C ARG A 30 -20.38 8.44 4.33
N ILE A 31 -21.00 9.60 4.18
CA ILE A 31 -21.84 9.89 3.01
C ILE A 31 -20.97 10.44 1.89
N PRO A 32 -20.82 9.70 0.78
CA PRO A 32 -20.02 10.19 -0.33
C PRO A 32 -20.69 11.41 -0.99
N LYS A 33 -19.91 12.45 -1.25
CA LYS A 33 -20.38 13.65 -1.94
C LYS A 33 -20.42 13.50 -3.46
N THR A 34 -19.74 12.48 -3.99
CA THR A 34 -19.66 12.19 -5.44
C THR A 34 -20.00 10.73 -5.71
N LYS A 35 -20.25 10.40 -6.99
CA LYS A 35 -20.56 9.03 -7.42
C LYS A 35 -19.33 8.13 -7.51
N GLU A 36 -18.12 8.66 -7.43
CA GLU A 36 -16.90 7.89 -7.44
C GLU A 36 -16.15 8.08 -6.13
N ILE A 37 -15.86 6.97 -5.46
CA ILE A 37 -15.17 6.92 -4.17
C ILE A 37 -13.76 6.38 -4.40
N LEU A 38 -12.76 7.00 -3.77
CA LEU A 38 -11.42 6.47 -3.61
C LEU A 38 -11.13 6.29 -2.11
N TYR A 39 -11.10 5.03 -1.66
CA TYR A 39 -11.14 4.68 -0.24
C TYR A 39 -9.79 4.17 0.24
N PHE A 40 -9.10 4.98 1.06
CA PHE A 40 -7.81 4.67 1.69
C PHE A 40 -7.91 4.35 3.18
N ILE A 41 -9.07 4.53 3.84
CA ILE A 41 -9.15 4.31 5.30
C ILE A 41 -8.70 2.89 5.63
N SER A 42 -7.64 2.80 6.41
CA SER A 42 -7.05 1.53 6.85
C SER A 42 -6.01 1.78 7.94
N THR A 43 -5.76 0.78 8.77
CA THR A 43 -4.48 0.65 9.46
C THR A 43 -3.36 0.39 8.47
N THR A 44 -2.10 0.42 8.90
CA THR A 44 -0.95 0.47 7.97
C THR A 44 0.04 -0.68 8.11
N HIS A 45 -0.07 -1.51 9.16
CA HIS A 45 0.89 -2.60 9.43
C HIS A 45 0.32 -3.67 10.37
N ASN A 46 0.94 -4.86 10.39
CA ASN A 46 0.50 -5.99 11.20
C ASN A 46 0.85 -5.88 12.72
N TYR A 47 1.62 -4.87 13.14
CA TYR A 47 2.10 -4.77 14.53
C TYR A 47 1.07 -4.19 15.50
N HIS A 48 -0.10 -3.73 15.02
CA HIS A 48 -1.17 -3.21 15.89
C HIS A 48 -1.70 -4.26 16.89
N VAL A 49 -1.61 -5.53 16.54
CA VAL A 49 -2.00 -6.64 17.42
C VAL A 49 -1.31 -6.61 18.79
N HIS A 50 -0.15 -5.99 18.91
CA HIS A 50 0.57 -5.85 20.17
C HIS A 50 0.10 -4.68 21.04
N ASP A 51 -0.53 -3.69 20.41
CA ASP A 51 -0.95 -2.46 21.07
C ASP A 51 -2.48 -2.48 21.31
N ASP A 52 -3.25 -2.96 20.32
CA ASP A 52 -4.71 -3.01 20.35
C ASP A 52 -5.20 -4.03 19.31
N ILE A 53 -5.67 -5.18 19.77
CA ILE A 53 -6.09 -6.30 18.92
C ILE A 53 -7.36 -6.00 18.12
N THR A 54 -8.19 -5.05 18.54
CA THR A 54 -9.45 -4.68 17.86
C THR A 54 -9.26 -3.66 16.76
N ARG A 55 -8.18 -2.90 16.81
CA ARG A 55 -7.91 -1.75 15.91
C ARG A 55 -8.06 -2.06 14.43
N ASP A 56 -7.48 -3.19 13.98
CA ASP A 56 -7.55 -3.57 12.58
C ASP A 56 -8.99 -3.91 12.15
N VAL A 57 -9.77 -4.55 13.01
CA VAL A 57 -11.18 -4.88 12.74
C VAL A 57 -12.04 -3.63 12.71
N GLU A 58 -11.91 -2.76 13.72
CA GLU A 58 -12.70 -1.53 13.82
C GLU A 58 -12.40 -0.58 12.66
N THR A 59 -11.12 -0.36 12.35
CA THR A 59 -10.73 0.59 11.29
C THR A 59 -10.98 0.02 9.90
N ASN A 60 -10.56 -1.24 9.64
CA ASN A 60 -10.53 -1.76 8.28
C ASN A 60 -11.87 -2.38 7.85
N LEU A 61 -12.68 -2.87 8.78
CA LEU A 61 -13.93 -3.56 8.47
C LEU A 61 -15.16 -2.76 8.92
N LYS A 62 -15.25 -2.35 10.19
CA LYS A 62 -16.43 -1.64 10.69
C LYS A 62 -16.65 -0.32 9.94
N VAL A 63 -15.61 0.52 9.84
CA VAL A 63 -15.69 1.81 9.13
C VAL A 63 -16.00 1.60 7.64
N LEU A 64 -15.46 0.55 7.02
CA LEU A 64 -15.79 0.16 5.65
C LEU A 64 -17.28 -0.18 5.51
N CYS A 65 -17.82 -1.05 6.39
CA CYS A 65 -19.22 -1.44 6.35
C CYS A 65 -20.15 -0.23 6.53
N GLU A 66 -19.83 0.67 7.45
CA GLU A 66 -20.56 1.94 7.62
C GLU A 66 -20.58 2.77 6.34
N THR A 67 -19.46 2.86 5.61
CA THR A 67 -19.38 3.58 4.32
C THR A 67 -20.15 2.86 3.22
N LEU A 68 -20.04 1.53 3.14
CA LEU A 68 -20.77 0.73 2.14
C LEU A 68 -22.28 0.84 2.30
N ASP A 69 -22.77 0.94 3.54
CA ASP A 69 -24.22 1.07 3.79
C ASP A 69 -24.81 2.33 3.13
N TYR A 70 -24.05 3.43 3.09
CA TYR A 70 -24.44 4.64 2.34
C TYR A 70 -24.33 4.49 0.81
N CYS A 71 -23.61 3.48 0.33
CA CYS A 71 -23.52 3.18 -1.11
C CYS A 71 -24.68 2.32 -1.61
N ARG A 72 -25.50 1.76 -0.70
CA ARG A 72 -26.70 0.97 -1.03
C ARG A 72 -27.67 1.78 -1.87
N SER A 73 -28.20 1.22 -2.90
CA SER A 73 -29.19 1.85 -3.81
C SER A 73 -28.69 3.09 -4.58
N LYS A 74 -27.38 3.37 -4.60
CA LYS A 74 -26.77 4.50 -5.32
C LYS A 74 -25.93 4.00 -6.49
N ASP A 75 -25.93 4.77 -7.58
CA ASP A 75 -25.00 4.55 -8.70
C ASP A 75 -23.60 5.05 -8.31
N ILE A 76 -22.89 4.24 -7.53
CA ILE A 76 -21.56 4.54 -6.98
C ILE A 76 -20.54 3.56 -7.53
N VAL A 77 -19.36 4.07 -7.85
CA VAL A 77 -18.15 3.29 -8.13
C VAL A 77 -17.25 3.35 -6.91
N PHE A 78 -16.97 2.20 -6.29
CA PHE A 78 -16.16 2.09 -5.07
C PHE A 78 -14.75 1.60 -5.41
N ASN A 79 -13.76 2.50 -5.39
CA ASN A 79 -12.37 2.16 -5.64
C ASN A 79 -11.65 1.96 -4.29
N PHE A 80 -11.30 0.72 -3.98
CA PHE A 80 -10.71 0.32 -2.71
C PHE A 80 -9.21 0.16 -2.82
N ILE A 81 -8.47 0.84 -1.95
CA ILE A 81 -7.03 0.66 -1.83
C ILE A 81 -6.73 -0.51 -0.91
N SER A 82 -6.30 -1.60 -1.49
CA SER A 82 -5.81 -2.79 -0.81
C SER A 82 -4.29 -2.82 -0.73
N SER A 83 -3.70 -3.93 -0.40
CA SER A 83 -2.27 -4.08 -0.16
C SER A 83 -1.74 -5.41 -0.68
N TRP A 84 -0.50 -5.45 -1.10
CA TRP A 84 0.24 -6.68 -1.42
C TRP A 84 0.25 -7.71 -0.27
N PHE A 85 0.08 -7.28 0.97
CA PHE A 85 0.02 -8.17 2.13
C PHE A 85 -1.10 -9.22 2.08
N VAL A 86 -2.14 -9.01 1.26
CA VAL A 86 -3.23 -9.98 1.11
C VAL A 86 -2.78 -11.30 0.47
N TYR A 87 -1.68 -11.28 -0.29
CA TYR A 87 -1.12 -12.49 -0.91
C TYR A 87 -0.51 -13.45 0.11
N GLY A 88 0.01 -12.94 1.24
CA GLY A 88 0.65 -13.77 2.26
C GLY A 88 2.04 -14.26 1.83
N LYS A 89 2.47 -15.42 2.37
CA LYS A 89 3.85 -15.93 2.23
C LYS A 89 4.05 -16.97 1.15
N ASP A 90 3.04 -17.78 0.88
CA ASP A 90 3.20 -19.06 0.18
C ASP A 90 2.88 -18.95 -1.32
N GLY A 91 2.81 -17.72 -1.86
CA GLY A 91 2.48 -17.49 -3.26
C GLY A 91 3.65 -17.66 -4.22
N TYR A 92 3.36 -18.10 -5.44
CA TYR A 92 4.32 -18.04 -6.54
C TYR A 92 4.54 -16.58 -6.94
N MET A 93 5.79 -16.22 -7.22
CA MET A 93 6.17 -14.89 -7.70
C MET A 93 6.48 -14.92 -9.20
N PRO A 94 6.10 -13.91 -9.95
CA PRO A 94 5.31 -12.73 -9.53
C PRO A 94 3.85 -13.08 -9.16
N ALA A 95 3.33 -12.43 -8.10
CA ALA A 95 1.95 -12.64 -7.65
C ALA A 95 0.96 -11.98 -8.61
N LYS A 96 0.04 -12.76 -9.18
CA LYS A 96 -1.03 -12.27 -10.06
C LYS A 96 -2.28 -11.91 -9.26
N GLU A 97 -3.18 -11.12 -9.83
CA GLU A 97 -4.41 -10.70 -9.18
C GLU A 97 -5.32 -11.89 -8.80
N ASP A 98 -5.27 -12.98 -9.56
CA ASP A 98 -6.00 -14.23 -9.35
C ASP A 98 -5.24 -15.27 -8.48
N SER A 99 -4.01 -14.95 -8.05
CA SER A 99 -3.25 -15.83 -7.16
C SER A 99 -3.97 -16.09 -5.86
N LYS A 100 -3.79 -17.29 -5.30
CA LYS A 100 -4.33 -17.65 -3.98
C LYS A 100 -3.87 -16.65 -2.92
N LEU A 101 -4.81 -16.13 -2.15
CA LEU A 101 -4.54 -15.23 -1.04
C LEU A 101 -4.44 -16.02 0.27
N ASN A 102 -3.34 -15.83 1.01
CA ASN A 102 -3.09 -16.52 2.28
C ASN A 102 -2.45 -15.58 3.32
N PRO A 103 -3.13 -14.47 3.69
CA PRO A 103 -2.61 -13.51 4.67
C PRO A 103 -2.52 -14.12 6.07
N THR A 104 -1.49 -13.73 6.85
CA THR A 104 -1.21 -14.26 8.18
C THR A 104 -1.26 -13.22 9.31
N GLY A 105 -1.18 -11.93 9.02
CA GLY A 105 -1.28 -10.87 10.03
C GLY A 105 -2.68 -10.25 10.09
N PHE A 106 -3.05 -9.65 11.22
CA PHE A 106 -4.38 -9.04 11.43
C PHE A 106 -4.69 -7.97 10.37
N TYR A 107 -3.77 -7.05 10.12
CA TYR A 107 -3.89 -6.08 9.03
C TYR A 107 -4.13 -6.77 7.68
N SER A 108 -3.33 -7.76 7.37
CA SER A 108 -3.39 -8.48 6.09
C SER A 108 -4.71 -9.25 5.93
N ILE A 109 -5.16 -9.91 7.01
CA ILE A 109 -6.43 -10.66 7.05
C ILE A 109 -7.61 -9.70 6.90
N THR A 110 -7.61 -8.58 7.63
CA THR A 110 -8.71 -7.60 7.53
C THR A 110 -8.75 -6.89 6.17
N LYS A 111 -7.59 -6.64 5.53
CA LYS A 111 -7.56 -6.13 4.15
C LYS A 111 -8.15 -7.14 3.17
N ARG A 112 -7.84 -8.42 3.30
CA ARG A 112 -8.46 -9.48 2.50
C ARG A 112 -9.97 -9.57 2.76
N ALA A 113 -10.39 -9.58 4.01
CA ALA A 113 -11.81 -9.60 4.37
C ALA A 113 -12.56 -8.38 3.81
N ALA A 114 -11.93 -7.20 3.82
CA ALA A 114 -12.49 -6.00 3.19
C ALA A 114 -12.73 -6.18 1.68
N GLU A 115 -11.77 -6.80 0.95
CA GLU A 115 -11.97 -7.13 -0.48
C GLU A 115 -13.18 -8.05 -0.68
N ASP A 116 -13.32 -9.09 0.16
CA ASP A 116 -14.42 -10.06 0.06
C ASP A 116 -15.77 -9.41 0.42
N LEU A 117 -15.82 -8.53 1.43
CA LEU A 117 -17.03 -7.77 1.79
C LEU A 117 -17.47 -6.83 0.65
N ILE A 118 -16.54 -6.13 0.00
CA ILE A 118 -16.85 -5.26 -1.14
C ILE A 118 -17.41 -6.07 -2.31
N LYS A 119 -16.80 -7.20 -2.65
CA LYS A 119 -17.27 -8.09 -3.73
C LYS A 119 -18.67 -8.62 -3.45
N SER A 120 -18.91 -9.13 -2.24
CA SER A 120 -20.21 -9.64 -1.82
C SER A 120 -21.27 -8.53 -1.81
N PHE A 121 -20.93 -7.33 -1.32
CA PHE A 121 -21.85 -6.19 -1.36
C PHE A 121 -22.19 -5.76 -2.79
N ALA A 122 -21.19 -5.71 -3.67
CA ALA A 122 -21.38 -5.37 -5.08
C ALA A 122 -22.28 -6.41 -5.79
N GLU A 123 -22.06 -7.69 -5.55
CA GLU A 123 -22.88 -8.77 -6.12
C GLU A 123 -24.36 -8.66 -5.70
N THR A 124 -24.62 -8.26 -4.46
CA THR A 124 -25.99 -8.18 -3.91
C THR A 124 -26.72 -6.87 -4.21
N THR A 125 -25.99 -5.78 -4.47
CA THR A 125 -26.55 -4.42 -4.66
C THR A 125 -26.40 -3.87 -6.07
N GLY A 126 -25.55 -4.48 -6.91
CA GLY A 126 -25.20 -3.95 -8.23
C GLY A 126 -24.18 -2.81 -8.20
N MET A 127 -23.59 -2.48 -7.03
CA MET A 127 -22.52 -1.49 -6.91
C MET A 127 -21.32 -1.90 -7.76
N LYS A 128 -20.71 -0.96 -8.45
CA LYS A 128 -19.46 -1.20 -9.18
C LYS A 128 -18.24 -0.95 -8.28
N TYR A 129 -17.20 -1.76 -8.45
CA TYR A 129 -15.98 -1.57 -7.68
C TYR A 129 -14.71 -1.74 -8.51
N ARG A 130 -13.58 -1.28 -7.98
CA ARG A 130 -12.22 -1.69 -8.34
C ARG A 130 -11.41 -1.88 -7.06
N ILE A 131 -10.57 -2.91 -7.04
CA ILE A 131 -9.65 -3.20 -5.94
C ILE A 131 -8.22 -2.95 -6.44
N LEU A 132 -7.48 -2.07 -5.78
CA LEU A 132 -6.12 -1.70 -6.13
C LEU A 132 -5.17 -2.18 -5.04
N ARG A 133 -4.42 -3.25 -5.31
CA ARG A 133 -3.42 -3.81 -4.38
C ARG A 133 -2.09 -3.09 -4.56
N LEU A 134 -1.73 -2.23 -3.62
CA LEU A 134 -0.48 -1.47 -3.69
C LEU A 134 0.72 -2.30 -3.25
N CYS A 135 1.87 -2.10 -3.91
CA CYS A 135 3.20 -2.55 -3.49
C CYS A 135 3.73 -1.79 -2.27
N ASN A 136 5.02 -1.93 -1.95
CA ASN A 136 5.67 -1.03 -1.01
C ASN A 136 5.85 0.35 -1.65
N VAL A 137 5.16 1.33 -1.12
CA VAL A 137 5.18 2.71 -1.61
C VAL A 137 6.24 3.48 -0.84
N LEU A 138 7.20 4.06 -1.54
CA LEU A 138 8.25 4.91 -0.99
C LEU A 138 8.09 6.35 -1.46
N GLY A 139 8.63 7.29 -0.67
CA GLY A 139 8.60 8.72 -0.89
C GLY A 139 8.74 9.46 0.43
N HIS A 140 8.77 10.77 0.41
CA HIS A 140 8.88 11.58 1.62
C HIS A 140 7.64 11.41 2.50
N ASP A 141 7.76 10.63 3.58
CA ASP A 141 6.74 10.38 4.60
C ASP A 141 7.25 10.84 5.97
N PRO A 142 6.84 12.02 6.44
CA PRO A 142 7.27 12.53 7.75
C PRO A 142 6.75 11.69 8.93
N THR A 143 5.82 10.78 8.68
CA THR A 143 5.26 9.87 9.69
C THR A 143 5.87 8.46 9.64
N ALA A 144 6.94 8.27 8.85
CA ALA A 144 7.63 6.99 8.77
C ALA A 144 8.21 6.55 10.14
N SER A 145 8.15 5.26 10.42
CA SER A 145 8.64 4.67 11.66
C SER A 145 9.08 3.22 11.42
N LYS A 146 9.80 2.64 12.38
CA LYS A 146 10.24 1.23 12.31
C LYS A 146 9.09 0.25 12.06
N LYS A 147 7.88 0.53 12.58
CA LYS A 147 6.67 -0.28 12.36
C LYS A 147 5.96 0.08 11.05
N LYS A 148 6.02 1.35 10.64
CA LYS A 148 5.36 1.89 9.45
C LYS A 148 6.43 2.46 8.52
N ASN A 149 6.48 1.96 7.27
CA ASN A 149 7.45 2.39 6.26
C ASN A 149 8.92 2.29 6.74
N ALA A 150 9.31 1.10 7.18
CA ALA A 150 10.60 0.84 7.81
C ALA A 150 11.81 1.25 6.94
N ILE A 151 11.69 1.15 5.60
CA ILE A 151 12.77 1.54 4.67
C ILE A 151 13.01 3.05 4.77
N THR A 152 11.98 3.86 4.64
CA THR A 152 12.09 5.33 4.79
C THR A 152 12.63 5.70 6.17
N TRP A 153 12.16 5.03 7.24
CA TRP A 153 12.68 5.25 8.58
C TRP A 153 14.19 4.91 8.69
N MET A 154 14.65 3.78 8.14
CA MET A 154 16.08 3.43 8.16
C MET A 154 16.94 4.46 7.42
N ILE A 155 16.46 4.99 6.30
CA ILE A 155 17.15 6.06 5.58
C ILE A 155 17.23 7.34 6.42
N GLN A 156 16.16 7.70 7.15
CA GLN A 156 16.15 8.84 8.08
C GLN A 156 17.14 8.64 9.24
N GLU A 157 17.27 7.41 9.78
CA GLU A 157 18.27 7.09 10.79
C GLU A 157 19.69 7.28 10.25
N LEU A 158 19.98 6.78 9.05
CA LEU A 158 21.29 6.98 8.40
C LEU A 158 21.58 8.46 8.13
N LYS A 159 20.59 9.26 7.70
CA LYS A 159 20.77 10.74 7.56
C LYS A 159 21.16 11.41 8.88
N ALA A 160 20.75 10.84 9.99
CA ALA A 160 21.07 11.34 11.33
C ALA A 160 22.33 10.68 11.93
N ASP A 161 23.16 10.02 11.13
CA ASP A 161 24.36 9.28 11.55
C ASP A 161 24.08 8.22 12.64
N ARG A 162 22.86 7.65 12.70
CA ARG A 162 22.49 6.61 13.65
C ARG A 162 22.67 5.22 13.07
N ASP A 163 23.01 4.26 13.92
CA ASP A 163 23.15 2.87 13.56
C ASP A 163 21.77 2.25 13.21
N ILE A 164 21.76 1.42 12.19
CA ILE A 164 20.60 0.61 11.82
C ILE A 164 20.96 -0.87 11.76
N ASN A 165 19.94 -1.74 11.91
CA ASN A 165 20.12 -3.17 11.75
C ASN A 165 19.13 -3.70 10.70
N LEU A 166 19.65 -4.48 9.77
CA LEU A 166 18.84 -5.21 8.78
C LEU A 166 18.50 -6.60 9.31
N TYR A 167 17.32 -7.09 8.99
CA TYR A 167 16.97 -8.50 9.20
C TYR A 167 17.56 -9.32 8.06
N ASP A 168 18.20 -10.46 8.38
CA ASP A 168 18.78 -11.39 7.41
C ASP A 168 19.69 -10.69 6.37
N ASN A 169 20.54 -9.77 6.83
CA ASN A 169 21.39 -8.92 5.99
C ASN A 169 20.64 -8.12 4.90
N GLY A 170 19.34 -7.88 5.07
CA GLY A 170 18.52 -7.17 4.11
C GLY A 170 18.24 -7.97 2.82
N SER A 171 18.36 -9.29 2.84
CA SER A 171 18.15 -10.16 1.67
C SER A 171 16.70 -10.21 1.20
N HIS A 172 15.75 -9.83 2.05
CA HIS A 172 14.34 -9.82 1.72
C HIS A 172 14.03 -8.82 0.60
N SER A 173 13.39 -9.28 -0.47
CA SER A 173 13.00 -8.43 -1.59
C SER A 173 11.56 -7.91 -1.46
N ARG A 174 11.33 -6.74 -2.06
CA ARG A 174 10.02 -6.08 -2.14
C ARG A 174 9.80 -5.51 -3.53
N ASP A 175 8.54 -5.46 -3.93
CA ASP A 175 8.12 -4.64 -5.05
C ASP A 175 7.98 -3.19 -4.57
N ILE A 176 8.64 -2.25 -5.23
CA ILE A 176 8.77 -0.88 -4.77
C ILE A 176 8.41 0.10 -5.87
N MET A 177 7.60 1.10 -5.54
CA MET A 177 7.32 2.24 -6.40
C MET A 177 7.38 3.56 -5.61
N HIS A 178 7.73 4.63 -6.31
CA HIS A 178 7.56 5.98 -5.77
C HIS A 178 6.09 6.34 -5.63
N VAL A 179 5.76 7.11 -4.59
CA VAL A 179 4.36 7.53 -4.32
C VAL A 179 3.71 8.26 -5.50
N ASP A 180 4.48 9.02 -6.28
CA ASP A 180 3.97 9.73 -7.45
C ASP A 180 3.60 8.78 -8.59
N ASP A 181 4.41 7.74 -8.82
CA ASP A 181 4.08 6.68 -9.79
C ASP A 181 2.86 5.89 -9.36
N VAL A 182 2.75 5.59 -8.05
CA VAL A 182 1.56 4.95 -7.50
C VAL A 182 0.31 5.82 -7.71
N CYS A 183 0.39 7.13 -7.48
CA CYS A 183 -0.72 8.05 -7.74
C CYS A 183 -1.09 8.09 -9.24
N ARG A 184 -0.11 8.09 -10.15
CA ARG A 184 -0.37 8.00 -11.61
C ARG A 184 -1.03 6.67 -11.99
N ALA A 185 -0.57 5.56 -11.43
CA ALA A 185 -1.17 4.25 -11.66
C ALA A 185 -2.61 4.18 -11.15
N ILE A 186 -2.88 4.68 -9.93
CA ILE A 186 -4.24 4.79 -9.40
C ILE A 186 -5.11 5.61 -10.36
N ARG A 187 -4.67 6.80 -10.78
CA ARG A 187 -5.41 7.66 -11.70
C ARG A 187 -5.75 6.94 -13.00
N LEU A 188 -4.79 6.25 -13.59
CA LEU A 188 -4.98 5.49 -14.81
C LEU A 188 -6.02 4.38 -14.66
N VAL A 189 -5.99 3.63 -13.53
CA VAL A 189 -7.00 2.59 -13.24
C VAL A 189 -8.38 3.20 -13.05
N LEU A 190 -8.51 4.37 -12.40
CA LEU A 190 -9.79 5.06 -12.27
C LEU A 190 -10.36 5.47 -13.64
N GLU A 191 -9.51 5.84 -14.59
CA GLU A 191 -9.92 6.29 -15.93
C GLU A 191 -10.22 5.14 -16.89
N LYS A 192 -9.38 4.10 -16.90
CA LYS A 192 -9.39 3.06 -17.93
C LYS A 192 -9.66 1.64 -17.41
N GLY A 193 -9.54 1.43 -16.10
CA GLY A 193 -9.73 0.11 -15.51
C GLY A 193 -11.19 -0.36 -15.61
N GLU A 194 -11.37 -1.64 -15.89
CA GLU A 194 -12.69 -2.27 -15.90
C GLU A 194 -13.29 -2.32 -14.49
N PHE A 195 -14.62 -2.28 -14.41
CA PHE A 195 -15.33 -2.44 -13.15
C PHE A 195 -15.34 -3.90 -12.71
N ASN A 196 -15.49 -4.11 -11.41
CA ASN A 196 -15.54 -5.40 -10.74
C ASN A 196 -14.23 -6.20 -10.88
N GLU A 197 -13.11 -5.47 -11.03
CA GLU A 197 -11.79 -6.01 -11.26
C GLU A 197 -10.79 -5.63 -10.17
N THR A 198 -9.75 -6.45 -10.05
CA THR A 198 -8.59 -6.20 -9.18
C THR A 198 -7.37 -5.85 -10.01
N TYR A 199 -6.56 -4.90 -9.54
CA TYR A 199 -5.33 -4.43 -10.18
C TYR A 199 -4.17 -4.43 -9.21
N ASN A 200 -3.06 -5.01 -9.62
CA ASN A 200 -1.77 -4.89 -8.95
C ASN A 200 -1.12 -3.55 -9.31
N ILE A 201 -0.85 -2.72 -8.32
CA ILE A 201 -0.15 -1.45 -8.47
C ILE A 201 1.27 -1.60 -7.94
N GLY A 202 2.20 -1.90 -8.82
CA GLY A 202 3.60 -2.21 -8.49
C GLY A 202 4.54 -2.02 -9.68
N SER A 203 5.84 -2.12 -9.41
CA SER A 203 6.89 -2.09 -10.45
C SER A 203 6.99 -3.42 -11.21
N GLY A 204 6.58 -4.52 -10.56
CA GLY A 204 6.77 -5.88 -11.06
C GLY A 204 8.21 -6.38 -10.94
N LYS A 205 9.04 -5.72 -10.13
CA LYS A 205 10.46 -6.07 -9.95
C LYS A 205 10.79 -6.31 -8.48
N PRO A 206 11.51 -7.39 -8.14
CA PRO A 206 12.05 -7.57 -6.81
C PRO A 206 13.26 -6.66 -6.58
N THR A 207 13.25 -5.92 -5.47
CA THR A 207 14.39 -5.12 -5.00
C THR A 207 14.68 -5.49 -3.55
N THR A 208 15.91 -5.82 -3.21
CA THR A 208 16.26 -6.20 -1.83
C THR A 208 16.37 -4.98 -0.93
N ILE A 209 16.07 -5.16 0.35
CA ILE A 209 16.26 -4.11 1.36
C ILE A 209 17.74 -3.67 1.40
N SER A 210 18.65 -4.63 1.25
CA SER A 210 20.10 -4.38 1.19
C SER A 210 20.46 -3.43 0.05
N GLU A 211 19.97 -3.68 -1.18
CA GLU A 211 20.21 -2.80 -2.34
C GLU A 211 19.76 -1.37 -2.07
N ILE A 212 18.56 -1.18 -1.50
CA ILE A 212 18.02 0.15 -1.20
C ILE A 212 18.88 0.87 -0.17
N ILE A 213 19.20 0.19 0.94
CA ILE A 213 19.91 0.80 2.06
C ILE A 213 21.38 1.12 1.70
N HIS A 214 22.06 0.24 0.97
CA HIS A 214 23.41 0.52 0.52
C HIS A 214 23.45 1.63 -0.53
N LEU A 215 22.48 1.68 -1.44
CA LEU A 215 22.35 2.79 -2.38
C LEU A 215 22.09 4.13 -1.65
N ALA A 216 21.19 4.12 -0.65
CA ALA A 216 20.95 5.29 0.18
C ALA A 216 22.22 5.74 0.92
N ASN A 217 22.94 4.81 1.53
CA ASN A 217 24.18 5.12 2.25
C ASN A 217 25.31 5.63 1.33
N HIS A 218 25.34 5.20 0.07
CA HIS A 218 26.25 5.76 -0.94
C HIS A 218 26.04 7.27 -1.14
N TYR A 219 24.78 7.74 -1.13
CA TYR A 219 24.48 9.18 -1.25
C TYR A 219 24.64 9.94 0.07
N ILE A 220 24.18 9.37 1.18
CA ILE A 220 24.19 10.00 2.51
C ILE A 220 25.62 10.06 3.06
N LYS A 221 26.43 9.00 2.87
CA LYS A 221 27.75 8.79 3.49
C LYS A 221 27.68 8.87 5.01
N SER A 222 26.65 8.22 5.59
CA SER A 222 26.44 8.18 7.04
C SER A 222 27.61 7.57 7.78
N LYS A 223 27.88 8.10 8.99
CA LYS A 223 28.79 7.49 9.96
C LYS A 223 28.15 6.36 10.75
N GLY A 224 26.83 6.25 10.71
CA GLY A 224 26.06 5.16 11.33
C GLY A 224 26.41 3.80 10.71
N LYS A 225 26.48 2.77 11.54
CA LYS A 225 26.77 1.41 11.11
C LYS A 225 25.52 0.72 10.59
N ILE A 226 25.68 -0.06 9.53
CA ILE A 226 24.66 -0.98 9.02
C ILE A 226 24.99 -2.38 9.55
N GLY A 227 24.29 -2.80 10.60
CA GLY A 227 24.43 -4.11 11.22
C GLY A 227 23.42 -5.13 10.73
N ASN A 228 23.53 -6.35 11.25
CA ASN A 228 22.58 -7.45 10.99
C ASN A 228 22.05 -8.01 12.30
N ILE A 229 20.76 -8.33 12.34
CA ILE A 229 20.12 -9.02 13.47
C ILE A 229 19.11 -10.06 12.94
N GLU A 230 18.86 -11.08 13.75
CA GLU A 230 17.78 -12.03 13.52
C GLU A 230 16.41 -11.34 13.59
N PRO A 231 15.48 -11.65 12.66
CA PRO A 231 14.14 -11.11 12.73
C PRO A 231 13.37 -11.70 13.95
N PRO A 232 12.57 -10.90 14.66
CA PRO A 232 11.71 -11.42 15.73
C PRO A 232 10.73 -12.47 15.19
N ALA A 233 10.35 -13.44 16.01
CA ALA A 233 9.42 -14.52 15.63
C ALA A 233 8.12 -13.99 15.00
N PHE A 234 7.55 -12.90 15.54
CA PHE A 234 6.37 -12.26 14.96
C PHE A 234 6.64 -11.76 13.53
N HIS A 235 7.78 -11.11 13.29
CA HIS A 235 8.16 -10.65 11.94
C HIS A 235 8.23 -11.83 10.97
N THR A 236 8.92 -12.89 11.35
CA THR A 236 9.02 -14.13 10.57
C THR A 236 7.65 -14.77 10.32
N ALA A 237 6.72 -14.66 11.29
CA ALA A 237 5.37 -15.19 11.15
C ALA A 237 4.51 -14.42 10.13
N VAL A 238 4.61 -13.09 10.05
CA VAL A 238 3.68 -12.24 9.28
C VAL A 238 4.28 -11.63 8.00
N GLN A 239 5.62 -11.65 7.84
CA GLN A 239 6.31 -11.09 6.67
C GLN A 239 6.76 -12.15 5.70
N THR A 240 6.75 -11.85 4.41
CA THR A 240 7.32 -12.69 3.37
C THR A 240 8.80 -12.34 3.14
N GLN A 241 9.62 -13.32 2.76
CA GLN A 241 11.04 -13.12 2.46
C GLN A 241 11.26 -12.46 1.11
N GLY A 242 10.46 -12.80 0.10
CA GLY A 242 10.53 -12.20 -1.24
C GLY A 242 9.14 -11.97 -1.79
N PHE A 243 8.89 -10.76 -2.29
CA PHE A 243 7.59 -10.43 -2.86
C PHE A 243 7.71 -9.40 -4.00
N TRP A 244 7.08 -9.72 -5.15
CA TRP A 244 6.78 -8.77 -6.23
C TRP A 244 5.53 -9.22 -6.98
N MET A 245 4.88 -8.28 -7.65
CA MET A 245 3.60 -8.49 -8.32
C MET A 245 3.75 -8.65 -9.83
N ASP A 246 2.88 -9.42 -10.43
CA ASP A 246 2.64 -9.35 -11.87
C ASP A 246 1.83 -8.07 -12.16
N THR A 247 2.39 -7.20 -12.99
CA THR A 247 1.78 -5.91 -13.33
C THR A 247 1.36 -5.81 -14.80
N ARG A 248 1.20 -6.96 -15.49
CA ARG A 248 0.80 -6.98 -16.91
C ARG A 248 -0.53 -6.27 -17.12
N LYS A 249 -1.52 -6.55 -16.29
CA LYS A 249 -2.85 -5.93 -16.35
C LYS A 249 -2.78 -4.39 -16.23
N LEU A 250 -1.93 -3.87 -15.37
CA LEU A 250 -1.69 -2.42 -15.23
C LEU A 250 -0.99 -1.85 -16.49
N ARG A 251 0.00 -2.58 -17.04
CA ARG A 251 0.71 -2.16 -18.26
C ARG A 251 -0.17 -2.19 -19.50
N GLU A 252 -1.11 -3.12 -19.59
CA GLU A 252 -2.10 -3.20 -20.66
C GLU A 252 -3.04 -1.98 -20.71
N LEU A 253 -3.24 -1.29 -19.56
CA LEU A 253 -3.93 0.00 -19.52
C LEU A 253 -3.07 1.16 -20.07
N GLY A 254 -1.77 0.93 -20.32
CA GLY A 254 -0.79 1.92 -20.78
C GLY A 254 0.05 2.55 -19.67
N PHE A 255 0.16 1.90 -18.49
CA PHE A 255 1.02 2.41 -17.43
C PHE A 255 2.50 2.19 -17.73
N GLU A 256 3.27 3.25 -17.57
CA GLU A 256 4.73 3.24 -17.58
C GLU A 256 5.26 3.84 -16.28
N GLN A 257 6.19 3.14 -15.63
CA GLN A 257 6.88 3.66 -14.45
C GLN A 257 7.91 4.71 -14.89
N HIS A 258 7.84 5.91 -14.33
CA HIS A 258 8.75 6.99 -14.67
C HIS A 258 9.93 7.13 -13.70
N LEU A 259 9.73 6.76 -12.44
CA LEU A 259 10.69 6.99 -11.35
C LEU A 259 11.32 5.65 -10.98
N ASP A 260 12.58 5.48 -11.32
CA ASP A 260 13.35 4.27 -11.02
C ASP A 260 13.83 4.21 -9.57
N LEU A 261 14.50 3.12 -9.19
CA LEU A 261 15.01 2.92 -7.84
C LEU A 261 16.02 4.01 -7.44
N GLU A 262 16.85 4.43 -8.38
CA GLU A 262 17.87 5.46 -8.11
C GLU A 262 17.23 6.80 -7.77
N TYR A 263 16.21 7.19 -8.54
CA TYR A 263 15.42 8.39 -8.23
C TYR A 263 14.74 8.30 -6.87
N ILE A 264 14.05 7.17 -6.59
CA ILE A 264 13.35 6.94 -5.31
C ILE A 264 14.29 7.11 -4.12
N VAL A 265 15.47 6.50 -4.22
CA VAL A 265 16.45 6.56 -3.13
C VAL A 265 17.04 7.97 -3.00
N LYS A 266 17.36 8.66 -4.10
CA LYS A 266 17.83 10.05 -4.06
C LYS A 266 16.80 10.99 -3.42
N ASP A 267 15.52 10.86 -3.80
CA ASP A 267 14.42 11.66 -3.22
C ASP A 267 14.32 11.47 -1.70
N LEU A 268 14.50 10.24 -1.21
CA LEU A 268 14.49 9.95 0.24
C LEU A 268 15.74 10.45 0.97
N CYS A 269 16.85 10.63 0.27
CA CYS A 269 18.10 11.14 0.84
C CYS A 269 18.16 12.68 0.93
N LEU A 270 17.34 13.39 0.17
CA LEU A 270 17.20 14.85 0.23
C LEU A 270 16.45 15.29 1.49
#